data_b05cdb44c6365a1b5d3fd8936a320727
#
_entry.id   b05cdb44c6365a1b5d3fd8936a320727
#
_cell.length_a   1.000
_cell.length_b   1.000
_cell.length_c   1.000
_cell.angle_alpha   90.00
_cell.angle_beta   90.00
_cell.angle_gamma   90.00
#
_symmetry.space_group_name_H-M   'P 1'
#
loop_
_entity.id
_entity.type
_entity.pdbx_description
1 polymer ?
#
loop_
_entity_poly.entity_id
_entity_poly.type
_entity_poly.pdbx_seq_one_letter_code
_entity_poly.pdbx_strand_id
1 'polypeptide(L)'
;DIGITYQKHMTQHILDLDFKWMNKLKNCFLIRNPKMVVKSFMKSWEEGNYEDIGFDQQYQIYNHIINNVDDSPPILDATKIRNNPKDVLTKFCDAINIPWDDKMLKWESGVKEYDGVWATHWYPSVLKSNSFNPETDAEIKLSDNEKRIVEKAMPIYEELLSKSI
;
A
#
# COMPACT_ATOMS: atom_id res chain seq x y z
N ASP A 1 -6.26 -7.97 28.00
CA ASP A 1 -6.55 -7.80 26.57
C ASP A 1 -5.25 -7.55 25.85
N ILE A 2 -4.83 -8.53 25.04
CA ILE A 2 -3.71 -8.32 24.12
C ILE A 2 -4.28 -7.55 22.93
N GLY A 3 -4.12 -6.25 22.94
CA GLY A 3 -4.57 -5.38 21.87
C GLY A 3 -3.86 -5.71 20.54
N ILE A 4 -4.52 -5.44 19.42
CA ILE A 4 -3.93 -5.54 18.08
C ILE A 4 -3.06 -4.30 17.86
N THR A 5 -1.80 -4.49 17.51
CA THR A 5 -0.91 -3.40 17.07
C THR A 5 -0.76 -3.46 15.55
N TYR A 6 -1.10 -2.39 14.86
CA TYR A 6 -0.90 -2.24 13.43
C TYR A 6 0.29 -1.33 13.16
N GLN A 7 1.18 -1.77 12.27
CA GLN A 7 2.34 -1.00 11.82
C GLN A 7 2.32 -0.89 10.30
N LYS A 8 2.39 0.34 9.79
CA LYS A 8 2.53 0.61 8.35
C LYS A 8 3.97 1.03 8.05
N HIS A 9 4.59 0.30 7.14
CA HIS A 9 5.92 0.61 6.64
C HIS A 9 5.87 0.99 5.16
N MET A 10 6.62 2.01 4.78
CA MET A 10 6.91 2.30 3.37
C MET A 10 8.16 1.50 3.00
N THR A 11 8.06 0.66 1.98
CA THR A 11 9.11 -0.32 1.66
C THR A 11 10.45 0.33 1.29
N GLN A 12 10.44 1.49 0.62
CA GLN A 12 11.65 2.26 0.32
C GLN A 12 12.41 2.75 1.56
N HIS A 13 11.78 2.77 2.74
CA HIS A 13 12.45 3.14 3.99
C HIS A 13 13.08 1.95 4.72
N ILE A 14 12.85 0.73 4.23
CA ILE A 14 13.43 -0.48 4.81
C ILE A 14 14.76 -0.74 4.09
N LEU A 15 15.80 -0.09 4.58
CA LEU A 15 17.13 -0.10 3.97
C LEU A 15 18.00 -1.26 4.45
N ASP A 16 17.71 -1.81 5.62
CA ASP A 16 18.44 -2.93 6.20
C ASP A 16 17.81 -4.26 5.78
N LEU A 17 18.63 -5.14 5.24
CA LEU A 17 18.20 -6.41 4.65
C LEU A 17 17.97 -7.53 5.66
N ASP A 18 18.07 -7.29 6.97
CA ASP A 18 17.69 -8.28 7.98
C ASP A 18 16.19 -8.19 8.28
N PHE A 19 15.41 -8.95 7.51
CA PHE A 19 13.96 -9.03 7.69
C PHE A 19 13.51 -9.97 8.81
N LYS A 20 14.42 -10.50 9.63
CA LYS A 20 14.10 -11.49 10.70
C LYS A 20 13.07 -10.97 11.72
N TRP A 21 13.03 -9.66 11.95
CA TRP A 21 12.03 -9.07 12.84
C TRP A 21 10.60 -9.26 12.32
N MET A 22 10.41 -9.38 11.00
CA MET A 22 9.11 -9.65 10.37
C MET A 22 8.63 -11.08 10.61
N ASN A 23 9.53 -12.01 10.94
CA ASN A 23 9.18 -13.42 11.12
C ASN A 23 8.22 -13.69 12.30
N LYS A 24 8.06 -12.73 13.19
CA LYS A 24 7.15 -12.81 14.35
C LYS A 24 5.86 -12.03 14.16
N LEU A 25 5.65 -11.44 13.00
CA LEU A 25 4.51 -10.59 12.68
C LEU A 25 3.59 -11.28 11.68
N LYS A 26 2.31 -10.91 11.72
CA LYS A 26 1.40 -11.19 10.60
C LYS A 26 1.65 -10.13 9.53
N ASN A 27 2.27 -10.55 8.43
CA ASN A 27 2.65 -9.65 7.35
C ASN A 27 1.54 -9.57 6.31
N CYS A 28 1.32 -8.39 5.76
CA CYS A 28 0.42 -8.16 4.63
C CYS A 28 1.01 -7.09 3.72
N PHE A 29 0.59 -7.08 2.47
CA PHE A 29 1.10 -6.17 1.46
C PHE A 29 -0.02 -5.32 0.88
N LEU A 30 0.25 -4.02 0.71
CA LEU A 30 -0.60 -3.12 -0.05
C LEU A 30 0.14 -2.76 -1.32
N ILE A 31 -0.44 -3.12 -2.46
CA ILE A 31 0.07 -2.76 -3.77
C ILE A 31 -0.82 -1.71 -4.44
N ARG A 32 -0.25 -0.99 -5.38
CA ARG A 32 -0.98 -0.03 -6.20
C ARG A 32 -0.38 0.03 -7.60
N ASN A 33 -1.24 0.26 -8.60
CA ASN A 33 -0.81 0.39 -9.99
C ASN A 33 0.36 1.39 -10.11
N PRO A 34 1.49 1.01 -10.73
CA PRO A 34 2.68 1.86 -10.86
C PRO A 34 2.42 3.22 -11.47
N LYS A 35 1.49 3.33 -12.44
CA LYS A 35 1.10 4.63 -13.02
C LYS A 35 0.57 5.60 -11.97
N MET A 36 -0.23 5.08 -11.03
CA MET A 36 -0.81 5.87 -9.93
C MET A 36 0.22 6.24 -8.89
N VAL A 37 1.14 5.30 -8.57
CA VAL A 37 2.23 5.54 -7.62
C VAL A 37 3.16 6.62 -8.17
N VAL A 38 3.70 6.44 -9.37
CA VAL A 38 4.62 7.36 -10.01
C VAL A 38 4.00 8.75 -10.13
N LYS A 39 2.76 8.84 -10.63
CA LYS A 39 2.08 10.15 -10.77
C LYS A 39 1.84 10.85 -9.45
N SER A 40 1.54 10.10 -8.40
CA SER A 40 1.38 10.66 -7.05
C SER A 40 2.70 11.12 -6.45
N PHE A 41 3.75 10.31 -6.64
CA PHE A 41 5.08 10.59 -6.10
C PHE A 41 5.72 11.81 -6.75
N MET A 42 5.68 11.89 -8.09
CA MET A 42 6.27 13.01 -8.86
C MET A 42 5.59 14.35 -8.62
N LYS A 43 4.38 14.40 -8.04
CA LYS A 43 3.77 15.64 -7.58
C LYS A 43 4.50 16.28 -6.39
N SER A 44 5.15 15.48 -5.58
CA SER A 44 5.85 15.92 -4.38
C SER A 44 7.36 15.89 -4.53
N TRP A 45 7.86 15.20 -5.57
CA TRP A 45 9.30 14.98 -5.79
C TRP A 45 9.62 14.95 -7.29
N GLU A 46 9.89 16.11 -7.86
CA GLU A 46 10.05 16.28 -9.33
C GLU A 46 11.22 15.45 -9.93
N GLU A 47 12.27 15.19 -9.16
CA GLU A 47 13.47 14.46 -9.59
C GLU A 47 13.49 12.99 -9.09
N GLY A 48 12.34 12.43 -8.74
CA GLY A 48 12.25 11.05 -8.26
C GLY A 48 12.66 10.02 -9.31
N ASN A 49 13.26 8.94 -8.84
CA ASN A 49 13.71 7.83 -9.67
C ASN A 49 12.97 6.52 -9.29
N TYR A 50 13.30 5.41 -9.97
CA TYR A 50 12.66 4.12 -9.74
C TYR A 50 12.89 3.58 -8.32
N GLU A 51 14.07 3.76 -7.79
CA GLU A 51 14.48 3.25 -6.48
C GLU A 51 13.67 3.91 -5.34
N ASP A 52 13.25 5.17 -5.54
CA ASP A 52 12.50 5.94 -4.55
C ASP A 52 11.05 5.46 -4.34
N ILE A 53 10.50 4.71 -5.29
CA ILE A 53 9.13 4.18 -5.20
C ILE A 53 9.01 2.79 -4.57
N GLY A 54 10.14 2.10 -4.32
CA GLY A 54 10.25 0.94 -3.45
C GLY A 54 9.65 -0.37 -3.96
N PHE A 55 9.44 -0.56 -5.27
CA PHE A 55 8.90 -1.81 -5.82
C PHE A 55 9.84 -3.00 -5.64
N ASP A 56 11.14 -2.81 -5.93
CA ASP A 56 12.14 -3.87 -5.74
C ASP A 56 12.24 -4.28 -4.26
N GLN A 57 12.23 -3.31 -3.34
CA GLN A 57 12.25 -3.57 -1.90
C GLN A 57 10.97 -4.31 -1.46
N GLN A 58 9.81 -3.91 -1.98
CA GLN A 58 8.55 -4.62 -1.69
C GLN A 58 8.62 -6.07 -2.15
N TYR A 59 9.15 -6.33 -3.33
CA TYR A 59 9.29 -7.67 -3.88
C TYR A 59 10.31 -8.52 -3.10
N GLN A 60 11.43 -7.93 -2.66
CA GLN A 60 12.41 -8.60 -1.80
C GLN A 60 11.79 -9.02 -0.45
N ILE A 61 11.04 -8.12 0.18
CA ILE A 61 10.33 -8.40 1.42
C ILE A 61 9.29 -9.50 1.19
N TYR A 62 8.51 -9.41 0.13
CA TYR A 62 7.53 -10.43 -0.23
C TYR A 62 8.18 -11.81 -0.38
N ASN A 63 9.30 -11.91 -1.12
CA ASN A 63 10.03 -13.16 -1.29
C ASN A 63 10.59 -13.69 0.03
N HIS A 64 11.06 -12.82 0.92
CA HIS A 64 11.48 -13.23 2.26
C HIS A 64 10.30 -13.85 3.03
N ILE A 65 9.15 -13.21 3.02
CA ILE A 65 7.97 -13.66 3.77
C ILE A 65 7.47 -15.00 3.24
N ILE A 66 7.31 -15.17 1.93
CA ILE A 66 6.80 -16.43 1.38
C ILE A 66 7.75 -17.62 1.59
N ASN A 67 9.05 -17.37 1.70
CA ASN A 67 10.04 -18.41 1.88
C ASN A 67 10.31 -18.76 3.35
N ASN A 68 10.00 -17.88 4.31
CA ASN A 68 10.44 -18.03 5.68
C ASN A 68 9.33 -17.89 6.73
N VAL A 69 8.15 -17.36 6.39
CA VAL A 69 7.14 -16.96 7.38
C VAL A 69 5.74 -17.47 7.05
N ASP A 70 5.23 -17.14 5.88
CA ASP A 70 3.86 -17.41 5.46
C ASP A 70 3.85 -17.56 3.93
N ASP A 71 3.51 -18.72 3.41
CA ASP A 71 3.52 -19.04 1.99
C ASP A 71 2.41 -18.31 1.20
N SER A 72 1.45 -17.72 1.89
CA SER A 72 0.31 -17.00 1.30
C SER A 72 -0.06 -15.73 2.09
N PRO A 73 0.87 -14.75 2.23
CA PRO A 73 0.57 -13.51 2.95
C PRO A 73 -0.51 -12.71 2.18
N PRO A 74 -1.48 -12.10 2.88
CA PRO A 74 -2.51 -11.30 2.22
C PRO A 74 -1.91 -10.14 1.43
N ILE A 75 -2.30 -10.05 0.15
CA ILE A 75 -1.95 -8.93 -0.73
C ILE A 75 -3.23 -8.19 -1.09
N LEU A 76 -3.24 -6.89 -0.84
CA LEU A 76 -4.36 -6.00 -1.15
C LEU A 76 -3.98 -5.05 -2.27
N ASP A 77 -4.84 -4.91 -3.25
CA ASP A 77 -4.69 -3.87 -4.29
C ASP A 77 -5.50 -2.63 -3.93
N ALA A 78 -4.86 -1.46 -4.01
CA ALA A 78 -5.49 -0.18 -3.63
C ALA A 78 -6.71 0.15 -4.49
N THR A 79 -6.72 -0.23 -5.77
CA THR A 79 -7.86 -0.03 -6.68
C THR A 79 -9.03 -0.93 -6.30
N LYS A 80 -8.76 -2.21 -6.00
CA LYS A 80 -9.79 -3.14 -5.53
C LYS A 80 -10.42 -2.66 -4.22
N ILE A 81 -9.60 -2.23 -3.24
CA ILE A 81 -10.12 -1.66 -1.98
C ILE A 81 -11.01 -0.46 -2.25
N ARG A 82 -10.57 0.47 -3.08
CA ARG A 82 -11.32 1.70 -3.32
C ARG A 82 -12.65 1.46 -4.05
N ASN A 83 -12.68 0.47 -4.94
CA ASN A 83 -13.86 0.15 -5.74
C ASN A 83 -14.85 -0.76 -4.99
N ASN A 84 -14.36 -1.65 -4.14
CA ASN A 84 -15.21 -2.56 -3.34
C ASN A 84 -14.64 -2.76 -1.92
N PRO A 85 -14.63 -1.70 -1.09
CA PRO A 85 -13.93 -1.73 0.20
C PRO A 85 -14.48 -2.78 1.16
N LYS A 86 -15.80 -2.97 1.22
CA LYS A 86 -16.42 -3.94 2.15
C LYS A 86 -15.97 -5.36 1.85
N ASP A 87 -16.07 -5.80 0.60
CA ASP A 87 -15.71 -7.16 0.21
C ASP A 87 -14.22 -7.43 0.45
N VAL A 88 -13.35 -6.53 -0.05
CA VAL A 88 -11.89 -6.70 0.06
C VAL A 88 -11.43 -6.67 1.52
N LEU A 89 -11.91 -5.74 2.31
CA LEU A 89 -11.49 -5.63 3.71
C LEU A 89 -12.09 -6.73 4.59
N THR A 90 -13.29 -7.24 4.28
CA THR A 90 -13.82 -8.43 4.99
C THR A 90 -12.93 -9.64 4.75
N LYS A 91 -12.59 -9.93 3.48
CA LYS A 91 -11.66 -11.04 3.14
C LYS A 91 -10.29 -10.85 3.79
N PHE A 92 -9.80 -9.62 3.85
CA PHE A 92 -8.55 -9.31 4.54
C PHE A 92 -8.64 -9.60 6.04
N CYS A 93 -9.69 -9.15 6.71
CA CYS A 93 -9.91 -9.41 8.13
C CYS A 93 -9.96 -10.92 8.42
N ASP A 94 -10.64 -11.68 7.57
CA ASP A 94 -10.69 -13.15 7.66
C ASP A 94 -9.28 -13.75 7.51
N ALA A 95 -8.50 -13.30 6.52
CA ALA A 95 -7.15 -13.82 6.24
C ALA A 95 -6.16 -13.57 7.40
N ILE A 96 -6.32 -12.47 8.13
CA ILE A 96 -5.46 -12.16 9.28
C ILE A 96 -6.09 -12.49 10.63
N ASN A 97 -7.28 -13.09 10.61
CA ASN A 97 -8.04 -13.52 11.78
C ASN A 97 -8.36 -12.38 12.77
N ILE A 98 -8.88 -11.27 12.25
CA ILE A 98 -9.45 -10.18 13.03
C ILE A 98 -10.94 -10.02 12.74
N PRO A 99 -11.77 -9.62 13.72
CA PRO A 99 -13.18 -9.40 13.47
C PRO A 99 -13.40 -8.21 12.53
N TRP A 100 -14.35 -8.37 11.61
CA TRP A 100 -14.83 -7.28 10.78
C TRP A 100 -15.61 -6.24 11.62
N ASP A 101 -15.40 -4.95 11.31
CA ASP A 101 -16.20 -3.84 11.84
C ASP A 101 -16.57 -2.86 10.71
N ASP A 102 -17.85 -2.58 10.50
CA ASP A 102 -18.33 -1.62 9.49
C ASP A 102 -17.77 -0.19 9.69
N LYS A 103 -17.23 0.13 10.87
CA LYS A 103 -16.51 1.38 11.12
C LYS A 103 -15.24 1.52 10.29
N MET A 104 -14.68 0.42 9.76
CA MET A 104 -13.55 0.44 8.86
C MET A 104 -13.86 1.11 7.52
N LEU A 105 -15.14 1.28 7.17
CA LEU A 105 -15.56 1.89 5.90
C LEU A 105 -15.71 3.41 5.95
N LYS A 106 -15.75 4.00 7.13
CA LYS A 106 -16.00 5.44 7.32
C LYS A 106 -15.15 6.00 8.42
N TRP A 107 -14.73 7.22 8.25
CA TRP A 107 -13.97 7.98 9.25
C TRP A 107 -14.37 9.46 9.22
N GLU A 108 -14.04 10.17 10.28
CA GLU A 108 -14.20 11.62 10.31
C GLU A 108 -13.10 12.29 9.49
N SER A 109 -13.44 13.28 8.69
CA SER A 109 -12.47 14.11 7.97
C SER A 109 -11.67 15.01 8.94
N GLY A 110 -10.53 15.51 8.44
CA GLY A 110 -9.67 16.43 9.20
C GLY A 110 -8.48 15.75 9.87
N VAL A 111 -7.60 16.57 10.41
CA VAL A 111 -6.41 16.16 11.15
C VAL A 111 -6.84 15.60 12.51
N LYS A 112 -6.21 14.51 12.94
CA LYS A 112 -6.45 13.88 14.24
C LYS A 112 -5.27 14.15 15.18
N GLU A 113 -5.52 14.10 16.49
CA GLU A 113 -4.49 14.32 17.51
C GLU A 113 -3.30 13.36 17.40
N TYR A 114 -3.54 12.17 16.87
CA TYR A 114 -2.51 11.13 16.65
C TYR A 114 -1.84 11.21 15.29
N ASP A 115 -2.24 12.13 14.41
CA ASP A 115 -1.56 12.35 13.14
C ASP A 115 -0.22 13.04 13.37
N GLY A 116 0.82 12.55 12.69
CA GLY A 116 2.12 13.22 12.70
C GLY A 116 2.08 14.57 11.97
N VAL A 117 2.98 15.46 12.31
CA VAL A 117 3.12 16.81 11.71
C VAL A 117 3.24 16.79 10.18
N TRP A 118 3.66 15.68 9.62
CA TRP A 118 3.80 15.43 8.18
C TRP A 118 2.49 15.10 7.47
N ALA A 119 1.40 14.79 8.20
CA ALA A 119 0.14 14.33 7.63
C ALA A 119 -0.50 15.36 6.70
N THR A 120 -0.45 16.64 7.02
CA THR A 120 -0.99 17.74 6.20
C THR A 120 -0.27 17.88 4.86
N HIS A 121 1.00 17.52 4.81
CA HIS A 121 1.80 17.55 3.58
C HIS A 121 1.54 16.32 2.70
N TRP A 122 1.55 15.11 3.30
CA TRP A 122 1.49 13.87 2.53
C TRP A 122 0.08 13.35 2.27
N TYR A 123 -0.90 13.72 3.10
CA TYR A 123 -2.26 13.15 3.04
C TYR A 123 -3.39 14.19 2.85
N PRO A 124 -3.21 15.26 2.06
CA PRO A 124 -4.25 16.29 1.95
C PRO A 124 -5.58 15.74 1.41
N SER A 125 -5.53 14.73 0.54
CA SER A 125 -6.75 14.08 0.01
C SER A 125 -7.43 13.19 1.03
N VAL A 126 -6.66 12.46 1.86
CA VAL A 126 -7.20 11.61 2.92
C VAL A 126 -7.85 12.47 3.99
N LEU A 127 -7.21 13.55 4.40
CA LEU A 127 -7.75 14.48 5.40
C LEU A 127 -9.07 15.13 4.99
N LYS A 128 -9.34 15.23 3.69
CA LYS A 128 -10.61 15.74 3.12
C LYS A 128 -11.66 14.66 2.92
N SER A 129 -11.32 13.39 3.06
CA SER A 129 -12.22 12.26 2.85
C SER A 129 -12.88 11.81 4.15
N ASN A 130 -13.98 11.08 4.03
CA ASN A 130 -14.67 10.41 5.13
C ASN A 130 -15.04 8.95 4.81
N SER A 131 -14.66 8.49 3.61
CA SER A 131 -14.89 7.13 3.12
C SER A 131 -13.97 6.83 1.95
N PHE A 132 -13.98 5.59 1.49
CA PHE A 132 -13.31 5.20 0.25
C PHE A 132 -14.01 5.83 -0.96
N ASN A 133 -13.22 6.40 -1.86
CA ASN A 133 -13.71 6.91 -3.14
C ASN A 133 -13.17 6.01 -4.26
N PRO A 134 -14.01 5.53 -5.18
CA PRO A 134 -13.56 4.77 -6.33
C PRO A 134 -12.43 5.47 -7.07
N GLU A 135 -11.53 4.69 -7.63
CA GLU A 135 -10.49 5.24 -8.49
C GLU A 135 -11.12 5.65 -9.83
N THR A 136 -10.86 6.85 -10.28
CA THR A 136 -11.39 7.33 -11.57
C THR A 136 -10.45 6.88 -12.68
N ASP A 137 -11.01 6.41 -13.80
CA ASP A 137 -10.30 6.09 -15.05
C ASP A 137 -9.81 7.33 -15.80
N ALA A 138 -9.41 8.37 -15.09
CA ALA A 138 -8.85 9.56 -15.72
C ALA A 138 -7.57 9.20 -16.46
N GLU A 139 -7.45 9.62 -17.73
CA GLU A 139 -6.25 9.42 -18.51
C GLU A 139 -5.04 10.03 -17.82
N ILE A 140 -4.12 9.17 -17.36
CA ILE A 140 -2.90 9.61 -16.68
C ILE A 140 -1.84 9.91 -17.73
N LYS A 141 -1.59 11.19 -17.93
CA LYS A 141 -0.48 11.64 -18.80
C LYS A 141 0.84 11.50 -18.03
N LEU A 142 1.74 10.71 -18.59
CA LEU A 142 3.08 10.44 -18.06
C LEU A 142 4.12 11.05 -19.01
N SER A 143 5.15 11.66 -18.44
CA SER A 143 6.39 12.01 -19.14
C SER A 143 7.15 10.75 -19.57
N ASP A 144 8.14 10.88 -20.41
CA ASP A 144 8.92 9.71 -20.88
C ASP A 144 9.75 9.08 -19.75
N ASN A 145 10.22 9.88 -18.79
CA ASN A 145 10.85 9.35 -17.58
C ASN A 145 9.87 8.56 -16.72
N GLU A 146 8.70 9.12 -16.44
CA GLU A 146 7.64 8.43 -15.69
C GLU A 146 7.22 7.11 -16.35
N LYS A 147 7.12 7.08 -17.69
CA LYS A 147 6.82 5.84 -18.43
C LYS A 147 7.86 4.75 -18.19
N ARG A 148 9.15 5.09 -18.27
CA ARG A 148 10.26 4.13 -18.02
C ARG A 148 10.19 3.55 -16.61
N ILE A 149 9.91 4.39 -15.61
CA ILE A 149 9.76 3.96 -14.23
C ILE A 149 8.56 3.00 -14.09
N VAL A 150 7.43 3.33 -14.71
CA VAL A 150 6.23 2.48 -14.72
C VAL A 150 6.51 1.14 -15.40
N GLU A 151 7.15 1.14 -16.57
CA GLU A 151 7.48 -0.08 -17.30
C GLU A 151 8.38 -1.02 -16.48
N LYS A 152 9.34 -0.47 -15.73
CA LYS A 152 10.21 -1.25 -14.85
C LYS A 152 9.47 -1.84 -13.66
N ALA A 153 8.50 -1.12 -13.08
CA ALA A 153 7.73 -1.56 -11.92
C ALA A 153 6.57 -2.53 -12.27
N MET A 154 6.06 -2.46 -13.49
CA MET A 154 4.84 -3.17 -13.89
C MET A 154 4.91 -4.69 -13.70
N PRO A 155 5.99 -5.40 -14.07
CA PRO A 155 6.07 -6.85 -13.88
C PRO A 155 5.90 -7.27 -12.42
N ILE A 156 6.50 -6.54 -11.48
CA ILE A 156 6.36 -6.81 -10.04
C ILE A 156 4.91 -6.60 -9.60
N TYR A 157 4.31 -5.51 -10.02
CA TYR A 157 2.91 -5.22 -9.69
C TYR A 157 1.97 -6.29 -10.24
N GLU A 158 2.11 -6.69 -11.49
CA GLU A 158 1.26 -7.71 -12.14
C GLU A 158 1.40 -9.08 -11.45
N GLU A 159 2.60 -9.46 -11.08
CA GLU A 159 2.83 -10.70 -10.34
C GLU A 159 2.09 -10.66 -8.98
N LEU A 160 2.28 -9.60 -8.20
CA LEU A 160 1.64 -9.46 -6.89
C LEU A 160 0.11 -9.31 -7.03
N LEU A 161 -0.37 -8.60 -8.06
CA LEU A 161 -1.80 -8.44 -8.35
C LEU A 161 -2.47 -9.77 -8.64
N SER A 162 -1.81 -10.68 -9.36
CA SER A 162 -2.35 -12.02 -9.66
C SER A 162 -2.60 -12.86 -8.41
N LYS A 163 -1.96 -12.53 -7.29
CA LYS A 163 -2.05 -13.21 -5.99
C LYS A 163 -2.89 -12.42 -4.98
N SER A 164 -3.42 -11.26 -5.37
CA SER A 164 -4.14 -10.37 -4.45
C SER A 164 -5.58 -10.82 -4.22
N ILE A 165 -6.08 -10.53 -3.04
CA ILE A 165 -7.48 -10.73 -2.62
C ILE A 165 -8.45 -10.00 -3.56
#